data_262d0023cb9cd642f42fd56e2028d942
#
_entry.id   262d0023cb9cd642f42fd56e2028d942
#
_cell.length_a   1.000
_cell.length_b   1.000
_cell.length_c   1.000
_cell.angle_alpha   90.00
_cell.angle_beta   90.00
_cell.angle_gamma   90.00
#
_symmetry.space_group_name_H-M   'P 1'
#
loop_
_entity.id
_entity.type
_entity.pdbx_description
1 polymer ?
#
loop_
_entity_poly.entity_id
_entity_poly.type
_entity_poly.pdbx_seq_one_letter_code
_entity_poly.pdbx_strand_id
1 'polypeptide(L)'
;MRYIVLVTLLLARPPAWCAAVTDFQSQDLAVGLSRTTPAFNVFAVDSLGQGKLDQNPVLAETNAIAGLELVAQTYQLNGKPVWRVEWSDKILKLRSDYADGVEIPPFTLTFNQKVNHATLLGLMKPGERQMNLPCVLHLPDMGTLRITCDARDAKLDYDARRYAKPPFVRIAFPTATVTQRNIEYRLEVVAIHPKLEGIEKNPLYDGFRRDWLNIFQVNPRVQMLANNASSDPCAFTLFEYSDLARHTPPLADGLTANDLIRMTLDRYLAGALGYGQIGYGCTPGEADLVAWKTPLTSLDTLPSFLISACNYIEGSGDLMWARANYDKLAAWGREMFAADKDGNGLIEYPGTGNFGDRPKTDRRPANWWDCINFGHEDAFANALAYRGATMFADLARELKHDEDAKFFAEKAAKLRAAYAPALLNPATGVIAGWKSADGQLHDYWFTYVQGMAVTFGLLDDPTANRVMDRLLAKMREVGYANFGIGLPGNLVPVKKGDYVFENHAPEATGEPRLDDGSDGFQFYENGGATGCWAYYTVKALYQLGRVEDARRIFHPMLAGYAAGKFQGFDASGRSLDWRDWKGGGHGYEGLLVDNYHALLAALEDVKTKKP
;
A
#
# COMPACT_ATOMS: atom_id res chain seq x y z
N MET A 1 2.35 13.02 66.94
CA MET A 1 3.42 12.26 66.27
C MET A 1 2.81 11.54 65.07
N ARG A 2 3.02 12.06 63.88
CA ARG A 2 2.63 11.41 62.61
C ARG A 2 3.90 10.87 61.96
N TYR A 3 3.97 9.55 61.83
CA TYR A 3 5.06 8.89 61.10
C TYR A 3 4.81 8.98 59.61
N ILE A 4 5.72 9.63 58.88
CA ILE A 4 5.80 9.62 57.43
C ILE A 4 6.63 8.39 57.05
N VAL A 5 6.01 7.41 56.43
CA VAL A 5 6.71 6.25 55.84
C VAL A 5 7.12 6.66 54.42
N LEU A 6 8.42 6.84 54.21
CA LEU A 6 9.01 7.08 52.91
C LEU A 6 9.13 5.72 52.18
N VAL A 7 8.25 5.46 51.24
CA VAL A 7 8.37 4.31 50.34
C VAL A 7 9.33 4.68 49.22
N THR A 8 10.55 4.20 49.30
CA THR A 8 11.53 4.30 48.22
C THR A 8 11.14 3.32 47.11
N LEU A 9 10.50 3.82 46.06
CA LEU A 9 10.30 3.06 44.80
C LEU A 9 11.67 2.85 44.15
N LEU A 10 12.22 1.65 44.32
CA LEU A 10 13.29 1.13 43.47
C LEU A 10 12.70 0.96 42.05
N LEU A 11 12.90 1.97 41.24
CA LEU A 11 12.74 1.83 39.78
C LEU A 11 13.75 0.79 39.31
N ALA A 12 13.29 -0.44 39.09
CA ALA A 12 14.07 -1.43 38.37
C ALA A 12 14.41 -0.84 37.00
N ARG A 13 15.68 -0.51 36.80
CA ARG A 13 16.19 -0.19 35.46
C ARG A 13 15.86 -1.39 34.58
N PRO A 14 15.25 -1.18 33.38
CA PRO A 14 15.14 -2.27 32.42
C PRO A 14 16.54 -2.83 32.17
N PRO A 15 16.68 -4.17 31.92
CA PRO A 15 17.96 -4.76 31.64
C PRO A 15 18.63 -3.93 30.52
N ALA A 16 19.88 -3.54 30.73
CA ALA A 16 20.67 -2.85 29.72
C ALA A 16 20.70 -3.75 28.49
N TRP A 17 19.88 -3.45 27.51
CA TRP A 17 20.08 -3.95 26.16
C TRP A 17 21.47 -3.45 25.80
N CYS A 18 22.40 -4.36 25.53
CA CYS A 18 23.69 -3.99 24.96
C CYS A 18 23.36 -3.12 23.76
N ALA A 19 23.68 -1.83 23.85
CA ALA A 19 23.48 -0.91 22.74
C ALA A 19 24.18 -1.53 21.53
N ALA A 20 23.42 -1.82 20.48
CA ALA A 20 23.96 -2.42 19.27
C ALA A 20 25.10 -1.50 18.77
N VAL A 21 26.28 -2.07 18.56
CA VAL A 21 27.45 -1.30 18.16
C VAL A 21 27.34 -0.97 16.68
N THR A 22 27.43 0.31 16.34
CA THR A 22 27.55 0.76 14.95
C THR A 22 29.03 0.66 14.55
N ASP A 23 29.32 -0.15 13.54
CA ASP A 23 30.67 -0.34 13.00
C ASP A 23 31.02 0.70 11.94
N PHE A 24 30.01 1.24 11.23
CA PHE A 24 30.16 2.27 10.22
C PHE A 24 28.94 3.18 10.17
N GLN A 25 29.17 4.47 9.94
CA GLN A 25 28.11 5.46 9.70
C GLN A 25 28.59 6.54 8.73
N SER A 26 27.75 6.84 7.73
CA SER A 26 27.84 7.99 6.83
C SER A 26 26.59 8.88 6.99
N GLN A 27 26.32 9.77 6.03
CA GLN A 27 25.04 10.49 5.95
C GLN A 27 23.90 9.61 5.43
N ASP A 28 24.21 8.57 4.66
CA ASP A 28 23.26 7.75 3.92
C ASP A 28 23.02 6.37 4.56
N LEU A 29 23.98 5.87 5.35
CA LEU A 29 23.96 4.49 5.82
C LEU A 29 24.61 4.36 7.21
N ALA A 30 23.99 3.59 8.10
CA ALA A 30 24.61 3.10 9.33
C ALA A 30 24.48 1.58 9.42
N VAL A 31 25.58 0.88 9.72
CA VAL A 31 25.60 -0.58 9.84
C VAL A 31 26.39 -1.02 11.08
N GLY A 32 25.94 -2.11 11.69
CA GLY A 32 26.64 -2.80 12.77
C GLY A 32 26.52 -4.31 12.57
N LEU A 33 27.63 -5.00 12.74
CA LEU A 33 27.73 -6.43 12.50
C LEU A 33 27.47 -7.23 13.79
N SER A 34 26.77 -8.36 13.66
CA SER A 34 26.69 -9.35 14.74
C SER A 34 28.08 -9.94 14.98
N ARG A 35 28.40 -10.24 16.26
CA ARG A 35 29.68 -10.86 16.64
C ARG A 35 29.60 -12.39 16.65
N THR A 36 28.41 -12.95 16.51
CA THR A 36 28.14 -14.38 16.73
C THR A 36 27.63 -15.12 15.50
N THR A 37 27.18 -14.39 14.48
CA THR A 37 26.64 -14.95 13.22
C THR A 37 26.85 -13.96 12.09
N PRO A 38 26.98 -14.38 10.80
CA PRO A 38 27.03 -13.44 9.69
C PRO A 38 25.69 -12.73 9.49
N ALA A 39 25.55 -11.59 10.16
CA ALA A 39 24.31 -10.81 10.15
C ALA A 39 24.56 -9.35 10.51
N PHE A 40 23.59 -8.49 10.19
CA PHE A 40 23.54 -7.13 10.74
C PHE A 40 22.75 -7.10 12.05
N ASN A 41 23.23 -6.31 13.02
CA ASN A 41 22.52 -5.93 14.24
C ASN A 41 22.11 -4.45 14.24
N VAL A 42 22.72 -3.64 13.38
CA VAL A 42 22.33 -2.26 13.07
C VAL A 42 22.24 -2.13 11.56
N PHE A 43 21.13 -1.55 11.09
CA PHE A 43 20.96 -1.23 9.68
C PHE A 43 19.99 -0.08 9.54
N ALA A 44 20.49 1.09 9.21
CA ALA A 44 19.68 2.28 8.95
C ALA A 44 20.11 2.93 7.64
N VAL A 45 19.13 3.50 6.93
CA VAL A 45 19.33 4.08 5.60
C VAL A 45 18.65 5.44 5.55
N ASP A 46 19.29 6.41 4.92
CA ASP A 46 18.68 7.68 4.53
C ASP A 46 18.95 7.94 3.04
N SER A 47 17.99 7.66 2.18
CA SER A 47 18.16 7.84 0.73
C SER A 47 18.27 9.30 0.29
N LEU A 48 17.95 10.25 1.16
CA LEU A 48 18.08 11.69 0.88
C LEU A 48 19.42 12.27 1.38
N GLY A 49 20.24 11.48 2.11
CA GLY A 49 21.54 11.90 2.61
C GLY A 49 21.48 13.05 3.63
N GLN A 50 20.42 13.08 4.44
CA GLN A 50 20.21 14.11 5.49
C GLN A 50 20.76 13.69 6.85
N GLY A 51 21.26 12.44 6.96
CA GLY A 51 21.77 11.87 8.20
C GLY A 51 20.68 11.42 9.18
N LYS A 52 19.46 11.17 8.72
CA LYS A 52 18.35 10.62 9.52
C LYS A 52 18.53 9.10 9.68
N LEU A 53 19.42 8.70 10.59
CA LEU A 53 19.82 7.31 10.84
C LEU A 53 19.51 6.87 12.29
N ASP A 54 18.54 7.48 12.93
CA ASP A 54 18.19 7.30 14.34
C ASP A 54 17.32 6.06 14.61
N GLN A 55 16.78 5.44 13.55
CA GLN A 55 15.97 4.24 13.66
C GLN A 55 16.79 3.00 13.28
N ASN A 56 16.73 1.97 14.11
CA ASN A 56 17.27 0.65 13.79
C ASN A 56 16.13 -0.39 13.77
N PRO A 57 15.61 -0.75 12.59
CA PRO A 57 14.52 -1.72 12.47
C PRO A 57 14.98 -3.19 12.54
N VAL A 58 16.26 -3.46 12.79
CA VAL A 58 16.82 -4.81 12.74
C VAL A 58 16.48 -5.61 14.00
N LEU A 59 16.07 -6.85 13.80
CA LEU A 59 16.06 -7.89 14.83
C LEU A 59 17.44 -8.53 14.89
N ALA A 60 18.11 -8.36 16.02
CA ALA A 60 19.44 -8.94 16.24
C ALA A 60 19.34 -10.48 16.23
N GLU A 61 20.23 -11.11 15.48
CA GLU A 61 20.38 -12.57 15.49
C GLU A 61 21.05 -12.99 16.80
N THR A 62 20.40 -13.92 17.51
CA THR A 62 20.86 -14.39 18.84
C THR A 62 21.58 -15.73 18.78
N ASN A 63 21.46 -16.47 17.67
CA ASN A 63 22.06 -17.79 17.52
C ASN A 63 23.56 -17.65 17.23
N ALA A 64 24.38 -18.12 18.16
CA ALA A 64 25.83 -18.15 17.96
C ALA A 64 26.23 -19.38 17.12
N ILE A 65 27.12 -19.17 16.16
CA ILE A 65 27.72 -20.26 15.37
C ILE A 65 29.04 -20.61 16.03
N ALA A 66 29.19 -21.87 16.43
CA ALA A 66 30.42 -22.36 17.06
C ALA A 66 31.62 -22.22 16.12
N GLY A 67 32.74 -21.68 16.64
CA GLY A 67 33.97 -21.45 15.87
C GLY A 67 33.91 -20.26 14.91
N LEU A 68 32.83 -19.46 14.93
CA LEU A 68 32.77 -18.21 14.18
C LEU A 68 33.35 -17.05 14.97
N GLU A 69 34.18 -16.28 14.32
CA GLU A 69 34.80 -15.06 14.86
C GLU A 69 34.67 -13.92 13.84
N LEU A 70 34.47 -12.70 14.32
CA LEU A 70 34.53 -11.50 13.51
C LEU A 70 35.86 -10.76 13.80
N VAL A 71 36.77 -10.79 12.84
CA VAL A 71 38.06 -10.12 12.91
C VAL A 71 38.09 -8.99 11.88
N ALA A 72 38.16 -7.77 12.35
CA ALA A 72 37.95 -6.57 11.55
C ALA A 72 36.66 -6.71 10.73
N GLN A 73 36.44 -6.65 9.57
CA GLN A 73 35.19 -6.77 8.80
C GLN A 73 35.04 -8.16 8.14
N THR A 74 35.75 -9.16 8.66
CA THR A 74 35.79 -10.51 8.09
C THR A 74 35.31 -11.54 9.11
N TYR A 75 34.26 -12.26 8.77
CA TYR A 75 33.84 -13.46 9.51
C TYR A 75 34.77 -14.62 9.12
N GLN A 76 35.27 -15.29 10.13
CA GLN A 76 36.11 -16.49 9.99
C GLN A 76 35.41 -17.65 10.73
N LEU A 77 35.28 -18.78 10.05
CA LEU A 77 34.76 -20.02 10.66
C LEU A 77 35.94 -21.00 10.82
N ASN A 78 36.27 -21.31 12.08
CA ASN A 78 37.46 -22.13 12.41
C ASN A 78 38.75 -21.57 11.77
N GLY A 79 38.91 -20.24 11.82
CA GLY A 79 40.09 -19.55 11.27
C GLY A 79 40.08 -19.37 9.74
N LYS A 80 39.07 -19.85 9.02
CA LYS A 80 38.94 -19.66 7.57
C LYS A 80 37.96 -18.52 7.26
N PRO A 81 38.29 -17.54 6.41
CA PRO A 81 37.39 -16.48 6.01
C PRO A 81 36.19 -17.06 5.27
N VAL A 82 34.97 -16.58 5.62
CA VAL A 82 33.71 -17.02 5.04
C VAL A 82 32.90 -15.86 4.48
N TRP A 83 32.92 -14.71 5.13
CA TRP A 83 32.32 -13.48 4.68
C TRP A 83 33.23 -12.29 4.96
N ARG A 84 33.30 -11.37 4.00
CA ARG A 84 33.91 -10.04 4.17
C ARG A 84 32.86 -8.97 3.90
N VAL A 85 32.81 -7.97 4.78
CA VAL A 85 31.93 -6.82 4.64
C VAL A 85 32.80 -5.59 4.38
N GLU A 86 32.49 -4.88 3.29
CA GLU A 86 33.17 -3.62 2.93
C GLU A 86 32.10 -2.53 2.79
N TRP A 87 32.42 -1.31 3.18
CA TRP A 87 31.50 -0.19 3.11
C TRP A 87 32.18 1.12 2.68
N SER A 88 31.39 1.95 2.07
CA SER A 88 31.69 3.35 1.76
C SER A 88 30.39 4.14 1.88
N ASP A 89 30.40 5.44 1.68
CA ASP A 89 29.27 6.35 2.00
C ASP A 89 27.87 5.81 1.65
N LYS A 90 27.69 5.28 0.45
CA LYS A 90 26.40 4.78 -0.07
C LYS A 90 26.39 3.30 -0.43
N ILE A 91 27.54 2.61 -0.26
CA ILE A 91 27.71 1.27 -0.79
C ILE A 91 28.16 0.33 0.32
N LEU A 92 27.47 -0.80 0.37
CA LEU A 92 27.82 -1.93 1.19
C LEU A 92 28.07 -3.13 0.27
N LYS A 93 29.17 -3.85 0.49
CA LYS A 93 29.52 -5.06 -0.23
C LYS A 93 29.62 -6.22 0.72
N LEU A 94 28.99 -7.32 0.36
CA LEU A 94 29.07 -8.61 1.06
C LEU A 94 29.76 -9.60 0.13
N ARG A 95 30.97 -10.04 0.51
CA ARG A 95 31.72 -11.03 -0.25
C ARG A 95 31.74 -12.35 0.48
N SER A 96 31.32 -13.40 -0.18
CA SER A 96 31.45 -14.77 0.28
C SER A 96 32.52 -15.50 -0.55
N ASP A 97 33.51 -16.09 0.12
CA ASP A 97 34.55 -16.89 -0.49
C ASP A 97 34.29 -18.38 -0.22
N TYR A 98 34.46 -19.22 -1.25
CA TYR A 98 34.40 -20.66 -1.05
C TYR A 98 35.59 -21.14 -0.23
N ALA A 99 35.34 -21.87 0.85
CA ALA A 99 36.36 -22.47 1.70
C ALA A 99 36.19 -24.00 1.68
N ASP A 100 37.20 -24.73 1.17
CA ASP A 100 37.16 -26.19 1.06
C ASP A 100 36.88 -26.86 2.42
N GLY A 101 35.84 -27.72 2.44
CA GLY A 101 35.45 -28.49 3.61
C GLY A 101 34.75 -27.69 4.71
N VAL A 102 34.27 -26.48 4.42
CA VAL A 102 33.53 -25.64 5.36
C VAL A 102 32.14 -25.34 4.75
N GLU A 103 31.09 -25.64 5.50
CA GLU A 103 29.76 -25.17 5.18
C GLU A 103 29.64 -23.69 5.60
N ILE A 104 29.45 -22.81 4.63
CA ILE A 104 29.39 -21.38 4.85
C ILE A 104 27.95 -20.99 5.17
N PRO A 105 27.67 -20.44 6.36
CA PRO A 105 26.33 -19.96 6.68
C PRO A 105 25.97 -18.74 5.82
N PRO A 106 24.71 -18.57 5.42
CA PRO A 106 24.25 -17.39 4.69
C PRO A 106 24.44 -16.13 5.53
N PHE A 107 24.71 -15.00 4.89
CA PHE A 107 24.63 -13.71 5.55
C PHE A 107 23.16 -13.29 5.66
N THR A 108 22.72 -12.77 6.82
CA THR A 108 21.31 -12.48 7.04
C THR A 108 21.07 -11.03 7.44
N LEU A 109 19.88 -10.54 7.07
CA LEU A 109 19.32 -9.27 7.47
C LEU A 109 17.85 -9.46 7.81
N THR A 110 17.50 -9.29 9.08
CA THR A 110 16.15 -9.53 9.59
C THR A 110 15.57 -8.25 10.16
N PHE A 111 14.43 -7.80 9.64
CA PHE A 111 13.74 -6.59 10.06
C PHE A 111 12.54 -6.90 10.95
N ASN A 112 12.37 -6.08 11.98
CA ASN A 112 11.20 -6.07 12.83
C ASN A 112 10.06 -5.28 12.16
N GLN A 113 9.02 -5.96 11.73
CA GLN A 113 7.89 -5.35 11.03
C GLN A 113 6.99 -4.47 11.93
N LYS A 114 7.21 -4.42 13.24
CA LYS A 114 6.59 -3.40 14.11
C LYS A 114 7.34 -2.07 14.10
N VAL A 115 8.60 -2.08 13.71
CA VAL A 115 9.44 -0.88 13.66
C VAL A 115 9.47 -0.30 12.26
N ASN A 116 9.62 -1.17 11.24
CA ASN A 116 9.64 -0.78 9.84
C ASN A 116 9.15 -1.93 8.96
N HIS A 117 8.32 -1.62 7.98
CA HIS A 117 7.72 -2.58 7.06
C HIS A 117 8.60 -2.80 5.83
N ALA A 118 9.83 -3.29 6.05
CA ALA A 118 10.77 -3.59 4.99
C ALA A 118 10.21 -4.56 3.95
N THR A 119 10.54 -4.35 2.68
CA THR A 119 10.17 -5.24 1.58
C THR A 119 11.28 -5.35 0.55
N LEU A 120 11.35 -6.49 -0.16
CA LEU A 120 12.12 -6.63 -1.38
C LEU A 120 11.22 -6.43 -2.60
N LEU A 121 11.58 -5.47 -3.44
CA LEU A 121 10.91 -5.19 -4.70
C LEU A 121 11.73 -5.82 -5.84
N GLY A 122 11.19 -6.86 -6.44
CA GLY A 122 11.82 -7.61 -7.50
C GLY A 122 10.92 -8.74 -7.98
N LEU A 123 11.41 -9.54 -8.92
CA LEU A 123 10.63 -10.60 -9.53
C LEU A 123 10.91 -11.94 -8.85
N MET A 124 9.84 -12.72 -8.67
CA MET A 124 9.89 -14.06 -8.13
C MET A 124 9.26 -15.04 -9.11
N LYS A 125 9.82 -16.23 -9.25
CA LYS A 125 9.19 -17.28 -10.05
C LYS A 125 8.06 -17.93 -9.26
N PRO A 126 6.95 -18.30 -9.92
CA PRO A 126 5.87 -19.02 -9.27
C PRO A 126 6.37 -20.27 -8.52
N GLY A 127 5.95 -20.42 -7.25
CA GLY A 127 6.35 -21.51 -6.37
C GLY A 127 7.71 -21.37 -5.68
N GLU A 128 8.53 -20.38 -6.04
CA GLU A 128 9.81 -20.10 -5.38
C GLU A 128 9.65 -18.98 -4.35
N ARG A 129 10.41 -19.07 -3.24
CA ARG A 129 10.51 -18.00 -2.23
C ARG A 129 11.83 -17.24 -2.34
N GLN A 130 12.35 -17.16 -3.54
CA GLN A 130 13.62 -16.52 -3.84
C GLN A 130 13.39 -15.31 -4.74
N MET A 131 13.97 -14.18 -4.35
CA MET A 131 13.95 -12.96 -5.13
C MET A 131 15.07 -13.00 -6.16
N ASN A 132 14.74 -12.75 -7.44
CA ASN A 132 15.74 -12.60 -8.48
C ASN A 132 16.50 -11.26 -8.29
N LEU A 133 17.74 -11.22 -8.74
CA LEU A 133 18.55 -10.02 -8.80
C LEU A 133 18.61 -9.47 -10.25
N PRO A 134 18.67 -8.15 -10.43
CA PRO A 134 18.68 -7.13 -9.38
C PRO A 134 17.33 -6.99 -8.70
N CYS A 135 17.33 -6.51 -7.45
CA CYS A 135 16.13 -6.14 -6.71
C CYS A 135 16.38 -4.89 -5.86
N VAL A 136 15.34 -4.42 -5.20
CA VAL A 136 15.41 -3.24 -4.34
C VAL A 136 14.91 -3.60 -2.94
N LEU A 137 15.74 -3.36 -1.93
CA LEU A 137 15.30 -3.35 -0.54
C LEU A 137 14.76 -1.96 -0.22
N HIS A 138 13.47 -1.89 0.08
CA HIS A 138 12.82 -0.66 0.47
C HIS A 138 12.45 -0.68 1.95
N LEU A 139 12.81 0.39 2.64
CA LEU A 139 12.55 0.64 4.05
C LEU A 139 11.67 1.88 4.16
N PRO A 140 10.35 1.73 4.35
CA PRO A 140 9.43 2.87 4.47
C PRO A 140 9.91 3.91 5.47
N ASP A 141 9.74 5.20 5.14
CA ASP A 141 10.19 6.41 5.88
C ASP A 141 11.70 6.55 6.08
N MET A 142 12.50 5.59 5.60
CA MET A 142 13.97 5.60 5.72
C MET A 142 14.65 5.76 4.36
N GLY A 143 14.47 4.79 3.47
CA GLY A 143 15.13 4.83 2.18
C GLY A 143 15.15 3.50 1.45
N THR A 144 15.98 3.46 0.44
CA THR A 144 15.97 2.39 -0.56
C THR A 144 17.41 1.98 -0.90
N LEU A 145 17.63 0.67 -1.03
CA LEU A 145 18.91 0.13 -1.51
C LEU A 145 18.64 -0.74 -2.75
N ARG A 146 19.42 -0.51 -3.78
CA ARG A 146 19.51 -1.43 -4.92
C ARG A 146 20.49 -2.55 -4.60
N ILE A 147 20.07 -3.80 -4.82
CA ILE A 147 20.86 -4.99 -4.58
C ILE A 147 21.19 -5.63 -5.92
N THR A 148 22.50 -5.80 -6.17
CA THR A 148 23.02 -6.51 -7.34
C THR A 148 24.01 -7.58 -6.89
N CYS A 149 24.34 -8.52 -7.79
CA CYS A 149 25.36 -9.53 -7.57
C CYS A 149 26.17 -9.72 -8.85
N ASP A 150 27.44 -10.06 -8.70
CA ASP A 150 28.33 -10.39 -9.82
C ASP A 150 28.02 -11.77 -10.42
N ALA A 151 27.31 -12.64 -9.68
CA ALA A 151 26.84 -13.92 -10.16
C ALA A 151 25.51 -13.77 -10.92
N ARG A 152 25.45 -14.24 -12.18
CA ARG A 152 24.30 -14.06 -13.08
C ARG A 152 22.97 -14.62 -12.56
N ASP A 153 23.03 -15.78 -11.87
CA ASP A 153 21.83 -16.50 -11.41
C ASP A 153 21.65 -16.39 -9.88
N ALA A 154 22.33 -15.43 -9.25
CA ALA A 154 22.16 -15.23 -7.83
C ALA A 154 20.74 -14.80 -7.49
N LYS A 155 20.23 -15.33 -6.41
CA LYS A 155 18.92 -15.01 -5.84
C LYS A 155 19.07 -14.74 -4.35
N LEU A 156 18.14 -14.06 -3.75
CA LEU A 156 18.06 -13.87 -2.32
C LEU A 156 16.92 -14.73 -1.76
N ASP A 157 17.15 -15.40 -0.64
CA ASP A 157 16.05 -15.99 0.11
C ASP A 157 15.28 -14.87 0.79
N TYR A 158 13.95 -14.90 0.63
CA TYR A 158 13.06 -13.85 1.13
C TYR A 158 11.88 -14.48 1.87
N ASP A 159 11.76 -14.21 3.16
CA ASP A 159 10.65 -14.67 4.01
C ASP A 159 10.05 -13.51 4.78
N ALA A 160 8.72 -13.35 4.72
CA ALA A 160 7.96 -12.39 5.50
C ALA A 160 6.94 -13.12 6.37
N ARG A 161 6.94 -12.82 7.67
CA ARG A 161 6.10 -13.48 8.68
C ARG A 161 5.35 -12.46 9.53
N ARG A 162 4.19 -12.01 9.04
CA ARG A 162 3.33 -11.06 9.74
C ARG A 162 2.88 -11.56 11.12
N TYR A 163 2.49 -12.82 11.21
CA TYR A 163 1.91 -13.38 12.43
C TYR A 163 2.95 -14.03 13.36
N ALA A 164 4.23 -13.96 13.05
CA ALA A 164 5.29 -14.33 13.97
C ALA A 164 5.35 -13.36 15.16
N LYS A 165 5.97 -13.79 16.25
CA LYS A 165 6.14 -12.96 17.46
C LYS A 165 7.62 -12.86 17.80
N PRO A 166 8.26 -11.73 17.47
CA PRO A 166 7.76 -10.56 16.74
C PRO A 166 7.54 -10.84 15.24
N PRO A 167 6.70 -10.07 14.53
CA PRO A 167 6.59 -10.15 13.08
C PRO A 167 7.89 -9.70 12.42
N PHE A 168 8.31 -10.37 11.33
CA PHE A 168 9.58 -10.08 10.70
C PHE A 168 9.56 -10.22 9.18
N VAL A 169 10.54 -9.56 8.55
CA VAL A 169 11.03 -9.85 7.21
C VAL A 169 12.48 -10.27 7.30
N ARG A 170 12.83 -11.42 6.73
CA ARG A 170 14.18 -11.94 6.66
C ARG A 170 14.66 -12.06 5.21
N ILE A 171 15.86 -11.56 4.99
CA ILE A 171 16.60 -11.68 3.75
C ILE A 171 17.86 -12.47 4.05
N ALA A 172 18.11 -13.53 3.26
CA ALA A 172 19.38 -14.25 3.36
C ALA A 172 20.11 -14.20 2.01
N PHE A 173 21.40 -13.89 2.10
CA PHE A 173 22.32 -13.82 0.98
C PHE A 173 23.02 -15.18 0.86
N PRO A 174 22.73 -15.94 -0.22
CA PRO A 174 23.40 -17.21 -0.46
C PRO A 174 24.91 -17.08 -0.57
N THR A 175 25.58 -18.15 -0.25
CA THR A 175 27.05 -18.23 -0.22
C THR A 175 27.63 -18.64 -1.58
N ALA A 176 28.95 -18.46 -1.74
CA ALA A 176 29.72 -19.07 -2.82
C ALA A 176 29.54 -20.59 -2.85
N THR A 177 29.65 -21.20 -4.03
CA THR A 177 29.55 -22.63 -4.26
C THR A 177 30.93 -23.22 -4.64
N VAL A 178 31.02 -24.54 -4.66
CA VAL A 178 32.26 -25.23 -5.12
C VAL A 178 32.67 -24.86 -6.55
N THR A 179 31.69 -24.50 -7.38
CA THR A 179 31.92 -24.11 -8.78
C THR A 179 32.21 -22.62 -8.93
N GLN A 180 31.71 -21.81 -7.97
CA GLN A 180 31.92 -20.37 -7.93
C GLN A 180 32.64 -20.01 -6.63
N ARG A 181 33.90 -19.63 -6.73
CA ARG A 181 34.79 -19.39 -5.58
C ARG A 181 34.41 -18.14 -4.78
N ASN A 182 33.97 -17.08 -5.47
CA ASN A 182 33.66 -15.79 -4.88
C ASN A 182 32.31 -15.32 -5.36
N ILE A 183 31.50 -14.75 -4.46
CA ILE A 183 30.27 -14.03 -4.77
C ILE A 183 30.33 -12.67 -4.08
N GLU A 184 30.07 -11.61 -4.81
CA GLU A 184 29.93 -10.26 -4.26
C GLU A 184 28.51 -9.74 -4.46
N TYR A 185 27.83 -9.48 -3.35
CA TYR A 185 26.58 -8.67 -3.33
C TYR A 185 26.93 -7.21 -3.08
N ARG A 186 26.34 -6.33 -3.88
CA ARG A 186 26.47 -4.89 -3.73
C ARG A 186 25.09 -4.30 -3.40
N LEU A 187 25.01 -3.62 -2.26
CA LEU A 187 23.85 -2.86 -1.80
C LEU A 187 24.22 -1.38 -1.91
N GLU A 188 23.44 -0.63 -2.69
CA GLU A 188 23.69 0.79 -2.95
C GLU A 188 22.49 1.63 -2.56
N VAL A 189 22.68 2.60 -1.68
CA VAL A 189 21.63 3.54 -1.28
C VAL A 189 21.25 4.42 -2.48
N VAL A 190 19.98 4.41 -2.83
CA VAL A 190 19.41 5.11 -3.99
C VAL A 190 18.11 5.81 -3.61
N ALA A 191 17.81 6.92 -4.28
CA ALA A 191 16.49 7.56 -4.21
C ALA A 191 15.71 7.25 -5.49
N ILE A 192 14.54 6.62 -5.36
CA ILE A 192 13.70 6.23 -6.49
C ILE A 192 12.34 6.92 -6.36
N HIS A 193 12.16 7.99 -7.12
CA HIS A 193 10.94 8.76 -7.21
C HIS A 193 10.88 9.50 -8.56
N PRO A 194 9.72 9.92 -9.05
CA PRO A 194 9.62 10.77 -10.23
C PRO A 194 10.46 12.04 -10.05
N LYS A 195 11.22 12.41 -11.07
CA LYS A 195 11.93 13.69 -11.11
C LYS A 195 10.93 14.78 -11.48
N LEU A 196 10.70 15.70 -10.57
CA LEU A 196 9.80 16.83 -10.74
C LEU A 196 10.59 18.11 -10.58
N GLU A 197 10.53 18.96 -11.58
CA GLU A 197 11.23 20.25 -11.58
C GLU A 197 10.77 21.12 -10.39
N GLY A 198 11.73 21.66 -9.65
CA GLY A 198 11.49 22.57 -8.53
C GLY A 198 11.19 21.91 -7.18
N ILE A 199 11.27 20.58 -7.07
CA ILE A 199 11.12 19.90 -5.78
C ILE A 199 12.41 19.27 -5.24
N GLU A 200 13.47 19.21 -6.03
CA GLU A 200 14.68 18.44 -5.74
C GLU A 200 15.37 18.85 -4.42
N LYS A 201 15.20 20.09 -4.03
CA LYS A 201 15.77 20.67 -2.78
C LYS A 201 14.72 21.25 -1.85
N ASN A 202 13.43 21.08 -2.16
CA ASN A 202 12.36 21.61 -1.32
C ASN A 202 11.99 20.59 -0.23
N PRO A 203 12.22 20.92 1.08
CA PRO A 203 11.94 20.00 2.18
C PRO A 203 10.46 19.59 2.28
N LEU A 204 9.54 20.39 1.76
CA LEU A 204 8.12 20.03 1.71
C LEU A 204 7.87 18.69 1.01
N TYR A 205 8.70 18.35 0.03
CA TYR A 205 8.59 17.12 -0.76
C TYR A 205 9.53 15.99 -0.28
N ASP A 206 10.13 16.11 0.92
CA ASP A 206 10.98 15.04 1.45
C ASP A 206 10.21 13.72 1.61
N GLY A 207 8.98 13.79 2.11
CA GLY A 207 8.09 12.63 2.19
C GLY A 207 7.81 12.02 0.81
N PHE A 208 7.46 12.82 -0.20
CA PHE A 208 7.31 12.36 -1.57
C PHE A 208 8.56 11.64 -2.09
N ARG A 209 9.75 12.19 -1.86
CA ARG A 209 11.02 11.62 -2.35
C ARG A 209 11.43 10.35 -1.62
N ARG A 210 11.10 10.24 -0.32
CA ARG A 210 11.49 9.09 0.51
C ARG A 210 10.49 7.96 0.40
N ASP A 211 9.18 8.29 0.37
CA ASP A 211 8.10 7.35 0.60
C ASP A 211 7.35 6.94 -0.68
N TRP A 212 7.82 7.40 -1.86
CA TRP A 212 7.19 7.08 -3.14
C TRP A 212 6.98 5.58 -3.36
N LEU A 213 7.92 4.75 -2.89
CA LEU A 213 7.84 3.30 -3.02
C LEU A 213 7.05 2.60 -1.90
N ASN A 214 6.58 3.31 -0.87
CA ASN A 214 5.87 2.70 0.26
C ASN A 214 4.59 1.95 -0.16
N ILE A 215 4.00 2.33 -1.29
CA ILE A 215 2.82 1.65 -1.84
C ILE A 215 3.15 0.22 -2.33
N PHE A 216 4.40 -0.06 -2.65
CA PHE A 216 4.78 -1.36 -3.16
C PHE A 216 5.27 -2.26 -2.03
N GLN A 217 4.50 -3.27 -1.70
CA GLN A 217 4.85 -4.32 -0.74
C GLN A 217 4.68 -5.68 -1.39
N VAL A 218 5.73 -6.49 -1.43
CA VAL A 218 5.68 -7.83 -2.04
C VAL A 218 5.53 -8.88 -0.95
N ASN A 219 4.47 -9.68 -1.05
CA ASN A 219 4.34 -10.89 -0.26
C ASN A 219 5.12 -12.04 -0.93
N PRO A 220 6.20 -12.57 -0.31
CA PRO A 220 7.04 -13.59 -0.94
C PRO A 220 6.39 -14.96 -1.04
N ARG A 221 5.35 -15.24 -0.25
CA ARG A 221 4.66 -16.52 -0.24
C ARG A 221 3.77 -16.72 -1.46
N VAL A 222 3.12 -15.62 -1.86
CA VAL A 222 2.18 -15.62 -2.98
C VAL A 222 2.73 -14.93 -4.21
N GLN A 223 3.88 -14.26 -4.07
CA GLN A 223 4.59 -13.57 -5.16
C GLN A 223 3.69 -12.52 -5.84
N MET A 224 3.08 -11.67 -5.02
CA MET A 224 2.16 -10.63 -5.45
C MET A 224 2.39 -9.37 -4.63
N LEU A 225 2.03 -8.24 -5.21
CA LEU A 225 1.83 -7.02 -4.44
C LEU A 225 0.69 -7.23 -3.44
N ALA A 226 0.90 -6.74 -2.25
CA ALA A 226 -0.01 -6.94 -1.12
C ALA A 226 -0.19 -5.64 -0.36
N ASN A 227 -1.33 -5.49 0.27
CA ASN A 227 -1.63 -4.40 1.19
C ASN A 227 -1.09 -4.70 2.60
N ASN A 228 -1.24 -3.79 3.52
CA ASN A 228 -1.03 -3.98 4.95
C ASN A 228 0.27 -4.71 5.29
N ALA A 229 1.40 -4.05 5.04
CA ALA A 229 2.72 -4.57 5.39
C ALA A 229 3.04 -5.96 4.78
N SER A 230 2.77 -6.14 3.51
CA SER A 230 3.00 -7.38 2.76
C SER A 230 2.14 -8.57 3.21
N SER A 231 1.00 -8.32 3.84
CA SER A 231 0.16 -9.39 4.38
C SER A 231 -0.71 -10.06 3.32
N ASP A 232 -1.62 -9.30 2.73
CA ASP A 232 -2.71 -9.85 1.92
C ASP A 232 -2.76 -9.18 0.54
N PRO A 233 -2.76 -9.95 -0.55
CA PRO A 233 -3.02 -9.39 -1.86
C PRO A 233 -4.46 -8.88 -1.92
N CYS A 234 -4.63 -7.59 -2.16
CA CYS A 234 -5.93 -6.96 -2.29
C CYS A 234 -6.22 -6.68 -3.76
N ALA A 235 -7.15 -7.45 -4.33
CA ALA A 235 -7.49 -7.36 -5.74
C ALA A 235 -8.09 -5.99 -6.09
N PHE A 236 -8.90 -5.44 -5.20
CA PHE A 236 -9.62 -4.19 -5.39
C PHE A 236 -8.74 -2.92 -5.27
N THR A 237 -7.52 -3.01 -4.72
CA THR A 237 -6.59 -1.86 -4.61
C THR A 237 -5.45 -1.89 -5.61
N LEU A 238 -5.34 -2.92 -6.45
CA LEU A 238 -4.24 -3.05 -7.41
C LEU A 238 -4.13 -1.85 -8.37
N PHE A 239 -5.25 -1.19 -8.67
CA PHE A 239 -5.27 0.00 -9.52
C PHE A 239 -4.44 1.15 -8.93
N GLU A 240 -4.41 1.32 -7.62
CA GLU A 240 -3.64 2.37 -6.95
C GLU A 240 -2.14 2.15 -7.13
N TYR A 241 -1.68 0.91 -7.00
CA TYR A 241 -0.28 0.55 -7.24
C TYR A 241 0.11 0.79 -8.69
N SER A 242 -0.77 0.42 -9.62
CA SER A 242 -0.56 0.61 -11.05
C SER A 242 -0.54 2.09 -11.44
N ASP A 243 -1.31 2.94 -10.77
CA ASP A 243 -1.29 4.39 -10.95
C ASP A 243 0.08 4.99 -10.62
N LEU A 244 0.77 4.50 -9.57
CA LEU A 244 2.12 4.94 -9.25
C LEU A 244 3.17 4.27 -10.14
N ALA A 245 3.00 2.98 -10.46
CA ALA A 245 3.99 2.20 -11.20
C ALA A 245 4.38 2.85 -12.53
N ARG A 246 3.41 3.34 -13.30
CA ARG A 246 3.65 4.00 -14.59
C ARG A 246 4.44 5.31 -14.51
N HIS A 247 4.51 5.92 -13.33
CA HIS A 247 5.29 7.14 -13.06
C HIS A 247 6.61 6.86 -12.33
N THR A 248 6.82 5.63 -11.90
CA THR A 248 8.00 5.24 -11.13
C THR A 248 9.21 5.05 -12.06
N PRO A 249 10.35 5.70 -11.80
CA PRO A 249 11.57 5.43 -12.53
C PRO A 249 11.99 3.95 -12.39
N PRO A 250 12.88 3.44 -13.29
CA PRO A 250 13.40 2.10 -13.16
C PRO A 250 13.95 1.81 -11.76
N LEU A 251 13.54 0.71 -11.18
CA LEU A 251 14.01 0.25 -9.87
C LEU A 251 15.48 -0.17 -9.94
N ALA A 252 15.81 -0.92 -11.00
CA ALA A 252 17.17 -1.33 -11.34
C ALA A 252 17.26 -1.60 -12.84
N ASP A 253 18.45 -1.95 -13.34
CA ASP A 253 18.62 -2.33 -14.73
C ASP A 253 17.76 -3.56 -15.08
N GLY A 254 16.84 -3.39 -16.02
CA GLY A 254 15.91 -4.44 -16.41
C GLY A 254 14.79 -4.75 -15.40
N LEU A 255 14.58 -3.88 -14.42
CA LEU A 255 13.49 -4.02 -13.43
C LEU A 255 12.75 -2.69 -13.25
N THR A 256 11.44 -2.69 -13.44
CA THR A 256 10.55 -1.55 -13.24
C THR A 256 9.43 -1.88 -12.24
N ALA A 257 8.73 -0.86 -11.75
CA ALA A 257 7.52 -1.07 -10.94
C ALA A 257 6.38 -1.72 -11.77
N ASN A 258 6.35 -1.48 -13.10
CA ASN A 258 5.38 -2.15 -13.98
C ASN A 258 5.58 -3.67 -14.03
N ASP A 259 6.82 -4.16 -13.86
CA ASP A 259 7.08 -5.61 -13.79
C ASP A 259 6.46 -6.23 -12.53
N LEU A 260 6.38 -5.49 -11.42
CA LEU A 260 5.70 -5.94 -10.20
C LEU A 260 4.16 -6.00 -10.42
N ILE A 261 3.60 -5.03 -11.14
CA ILE A 261 2.19 -5.04 -11.53
C ILE A 261 1.91 -6.25 -12.42
N ARG A 262 2.73 -6.48 -13.45
CA ARG A 262 2.62 -7.65 -14.32
C ARG A 262 2.70 -8.96 -13.55
N MET A 263 3.69 -9.12 -12.68
CA MET A 263 3.85 -10.32 -11.83
C MET A 263 2.56 -10.61 -11.05
N THR A 264 1.93 -9.57 -10.49
CA THR A 264 0.68 -9.68 -9.74
C THR A 264 -0.51 -10.01 -10.65
N LEU A 265 -0.65 -9.33 -11.79
CA LEU A 265 -1.70 -9.61 -12.78
C LEU A 265 -1.59 -11.04 -13.34
N ASP A 266 -0.38 -11.49 -13.67
CA ASP A 266 -0.16 -12.85 -14.16
C ASP A 266 -0.63 -13.91 -13.15
N ARG A 267 -0.49 -13.66 -11.84
CA ARG A 267 -1.01 -14.54 -10.78
C ARG A 267 -2.54 -14.55 -10.77
N TYR A 268 -3.20 -13.37 -10.86
CA TYR A 268 -4.66 -13.30 -10.94
C TYR A 268 -5.20 -13.95 -12.23
N LEU A 269 -4.55 -13.73 -13.35
CA LEU A 269 -4.89 -14.37 -14.64
C LEU A 269 -4.70 -15.88 -14.62
N ALA A 270 -3.78 -16.39 -13.79
CA ALA A 270 -3.60 -17.83 -13.54
C ALA A 270 -4.60 -18.41 -12.52
N GLY A 271 -5.50 -17.61 -11.97
CA GLY A 271 -6.56 -18.06 -11.05
C GLY A 271 -6.25 -17.87 -9.57
N ALA A 272 -5.19 -17.15 -9.21
CA ALA A 272 -4.99 -16.74 -7.83
C ALA A 272 -6.15 -15.86 -7.35
N LEU A 273 -6.47 -15.91 -6.06
CA LEU A 273 -7.51 -15.11 -5.43
C LEU A 273 -6.87 -14.18 -4.39
N GLY A 274 -7.37 -12.96 -4.33
CA GLY A 274 -7.03 -11.98 -3.30
C GLY A 274 -8.28 -11.50 -2.56
N TYR A 275 -8.11 -10.61 -1.60
CA TYR A 275 -9.24 -9.90 -1.00
C TYR A 275 -10.05 -9.20 -2.10
N GLY A 276 -11.36 -9.18 -1.94
CA GLY A 276 -12.28 -8.77 -2.99
C GLY A 276 -12.85 -9.93 -3.80
N GLN A 277 -12.11 -11.02 -3.94
CA GLN A 277 -12.57 -12.26 -4.58
C GLN A 277 -12.89 -13.37 -3.57
N ILE A 278 -12.29 -13.32 -2.39
CA ILE A 278 -12.60 -14.17 -1.24
C ILE A 278 -13.43 -13.36 -0.24
N GLY A 279 -14.28 -14.03 0.51
CA GLY A 279 -15.14 -13.38 1.49
C GLY A 279 -14.37 -12.66 2.58
N TYR A 280 -15.04 -11.73 3.20
CA TYR A 280 -14.54 -11.05 4.38
C TYR A 280 -14.12 -12.04 5.48
N GLY A 281 -12.98 -11.81 6.09
CA GLY A 281 -12.39 -12.69 7.11
C GLY A 281 -11.69 -13.94 6.55
N CYS A 282 -11.64 -14.11 5.23
CA CYS A 282 -10.89 -15.18 4.60
C CYS A 282 -9.44 -14.76 4.45
N THR A 283 -8.57 -15.30 5.27
CA THR A 283 -7.13 -15.16 5.08
C THR A 283 -6.67 -16.24 4.11
N PRO A 284 -6.01 -15.91 2.99
CA PRO A 284 -5.41 -16.91 2.13
C PRO A 284 -4.48 -17.82 2.93
N GLY A 285 -4.57 -19.12 2.76
CA GLY A 285 -3.65 -20.08 3.39
C GLY A 285 -2.19 -19.74 3.07
N GLU A 286 -1.28 -20.11 3.94
CA GLU A 286 0.16 -19.79 3.78
C GLU A 286 0.78 -20.31 2.48
N ALA A 287 0.21 -21.35 1.88
CA ALA A 287 0.72 -22.01 0.69
C ALA A 287 -0.05 -21.65 -0.58
N ASP A 288 -1.34 -21.35 -0.48
CA ASP A 288 -2.23 -21.16 -1.61
C ASP A 288 -3.20 -19.99 -1.38
N LEU A 289 -3.36 -19.15 -2.39
CA LEU A 289 -4.39 -18.11 -2.43
C LEU A 289 -5.81 -18.69 -2.62
N VAL A 290 -5.92 -20.01 -2.74
CA VAL A 290 -7.18 -20.70 -3.00
C VAL A 290 -7.80 -21.13 -1.68
N ALA A 291 -8.11 -20.21 -0.79
CA ALA A 291 -8.78 -20.64 0.42
C ALA A 291 -10.29 -20.81 0.17
N TRP A 292 -10.99 -19.77 -0.25
CA TRP A 292 -12.45 -19.87 -0.46
C TRP A 292 -12.93 -18.84 -1.48
N LYS A 293 -13.46 -19.34 -2.58
CA LYS A 293 -14.16 -18.48 -3.51
C LYS A 293 -15.55 -18.17 -2.92
N THR A 294 -15.80 -16.92 -2.57
CA THR A 294 -17.17 -16.51 -2.27
C THR A 294 -18.00 -16.45 -3.56
N PRO A 295 -19.29 -16.68 -3.49
CA PRO A 295 -20.15 -16.59 -4.66
C PRO A 295 -20.24 -15.18 -5.26
N LEU A 296 -19.77 -14.16 -4.52
CA LEU A 296 -19.81 -12.77 -4.94
C LEU A 296 -18.44 -12.11 -4.79
N THR A 297 -17.91 -11.61 -5.90
CA THR A 297 -16.75 -10.73 -5.95
C THR A 297 -17.20 -9.31 -5.62
N SER A 298 -16.37 -8.53 -4.89
CA SER A 298 -16.61 -7.10 -4.70
C SER A 298 -16.71 -6.36 -6.04
N LEU A 299 -17.57 -5.36 -6.12
CA LEU A 299 -17.82 -4.62 -7.37
C LEU A 299 -16.57 -3.85 -7.85
N ASP A 300 -15.68 -3.47 -6.98
CA ASP A 300 -14.44 -2.75 -7.27
C ASP A 300 -13.28 -3.65 -7.74
N THR A 301 -13.39 -4.97 -7.59
CA THR A 301 -12.32 -5.92 -7.96
C THR A 301 -12.05 -5.96 -9.47
N LEU A 302 -13.08 -6.20 -10.28
CA LEU A 302 -12.91 -6.31 -11.73
C LEU A 302 -12.52 -4.97 -12.38
N PRO A 303 -13.10 -3.83 -11.99
CA PRO A 303 -12.59 -2.52 -12.40
C PRO A 303 -11.12 -2.32 -12.07
N SER A 304 -10.69 -2.68 -10.85
CA SER A 304 -9.29 -2.59 -10.43
C SER A 304 -8.35 -3.38 -11.35
N PHE A 305 -8.73 -4.60 -11.73
CA PHE A 305 -7.94 -5.42 -12.66
C PHE A 305 -7.84 -4.78 -14.05
N LEU A 306 -8.94 -4.28 -14.61
CA LEU A 306 -8.94 -3.64 -15.91
C LEU A 306 -8.09 -2.37 -15.93
N ILE A 307 -8.25 -1.51 -14.92
CA ILE A 307 -7.43 -0.30 -14.77
C ILE A 307 -5.95 -0.67 -14.66
N SER A 308 -5.63 -1.67 -13.83
CA SER A 308 -4.25 -2.10 -13.61
C SER A 308 -3.61 -2.68 -14.87
N ALA A 309 -4.34 -3.47 -15.64
CA ALA A 309 -3.88 -4.02 -16.91
C ALA A 309 -3.63 -2.89 -17.94
N CYS A 310 -4.56 -1.96 -18.07
CA CYS A 310 -4.40 -0.81 -18.96
C CYS A 310 -3.23 0.10 -18.55
N ASN A 311 -3.09 0.40 -17.25
CA ASN A 311 -1.95 1.17 -16.72
C ASN A 311 -0.62 0.46 -16.97
N TYR A 312 -0.58 -0.87 -16.79
CA TYR A 312 0.61 -1.66 -17.09
C TYR A 312 1.01 -1.53 -18.56
N ILE A 313 0.04 -1.71 -19.46
CA ILE A 313 0.28 -1.65 -20.91
C ILE A 313 0.72 -0.24 -21.31
N GLU A 314 0.04 0.80 -20.81
CA GLU A 314 0.42 2.20 -21.07
C GLU A 314 1.84 2.50 -20.57
N GLY A 315 2.19 2.03 -19.35
CA GLY A 315 3.49 2.29 -18.73
C GLY A 315 4.64 1.45 -19.31
N SER A 316 4.37 0.26 -19.85
CA SER A 316 5.40 -0.67 -20.36
C SER A 316 5.48 -0.74 -21.89
N GLY A 317 4.39 -0.44 -22.60
CA GLY A 317 4.26 -0.67 -24.03
C GLY A 317 4.14 -2.16 -24.40
N ASP A 318 3.87 -3.07 -23.45
CA ASP A 318 3.85 -4.53 -23.69
C ASP A 318 2.55 -5.00 -24.37
N LEU A 319 2.41 -4.66 -25.65
CA LEU A 319 1.27 -5.09 -26.47
C LEU A 319 1.27 -6.61 -26.71
N MET A 320 2.39 -7.30 -26.56
CA MET A 320 2.42 -8.77 -26.66
C MET A 320 1.69 -9.41 -25.49
N TRP A 321 1.96 -8.96 -24.27
CA TRP A 321 1.24 -9.43 -23.08
C TRP A 321 -0.25 -9.07 -23.17
N ALA A 322 -0.58 -7.87 -23.66
CA ALA A 322 -1.95 -7.45 -23.86
C ALA A 322 -2.71 -8.41 -24.79
N ARG A 323 -2.14 -8.73 -25.95
CA ARG A 323 -2.74 -9.69 -26.92
C ARG A 323 -2.88 -11.08 -26.34
N ALA A 324 -1.87 -11.57 -25.60
CA ALA A 324 -1.88 -12.90 -25.01
C ALA A 324 -2.96 -13.10 -23.93
N ASN A 325 -3.35 -12.01 -23.25
CA ASN A 325 -4.30 -12.03 -22.15
C ASN A 325 -5.65 -11.38 -22.48
N TYR A 326 -5.81 -10.87 -23.72
CA TYR A 326 -6.95 -10.05 -24.10
C TYR A 326 -8.31 -10.68 -23.78
N ASP A 327 -8.51 -11.95 -24.17
CA ASP A 327 -9.81 -12.63 -23.98
C ASP A 327 -10.20 -12.73 -22.50
N LYS A 328 -9.23 -12.96 -21.61
CA LYS A 328 -9.49 -12.99 -20.17
C LYS A 328 -9.83 -11.61 -19.62
N LEU A 329 -9.12 -10.58 -20.06
CA LEU A 329 -9.40 -9.19 -19.66
C LEU A 329 -10.78 -8.74 -20.15
N ALA A 330 -11.13 -9.06 -21.40
CA ALA A 330 -12.44 -8.78 -21.97
C ALA A 330 -13.55 -9.54 -21.22
N ALA A 331 -13.29 -10.80 -20.81
CA ALA A 331 -14.23 -11.58 -20.00
C ALA A 331 -14.48 -10.93 -18.63
N TRP A 332 -13.45 -10.45 -17.95
CA TRP A 332 -13.60 -9.69 -16.70
C TRP A 332 -14.44 -8.42 -16.88
N GLY A 333 -14.21 -7.68 -17.97
CA GLY A 333 -15.01 -6.50 -18.29
C GLY A 333 -16.48 -6.82 -18.57
N ARG A 334 -16.76 -7.93 -19.27
CA ARG A 334 -18.15 -8.38 -19.51
C ARG A 334 -18.82 -8.86 -18.21
N GLU A 335 -18.10 -9.59 -17.37
CA GLU A 335 -18.56 -10.03 -16.05
C GLU A 335 -18.90 -8.81 -15.17
N MET A 336 -18.05 -7.78 -15.15
CA MET A 336 -18.30 -6.54 -14.44
C MET A 336 -19.65 -5.92 -14.84
N PHE A 337 -19.91 -5.78 -16.14
CA PHE A 337 -21.19 -5.21 -16.60
C PHE A 337 -22.38 -6.18 -16.57
N ALA A 338 -22.14 -7.49 -16.36
CA ALA A 338 -23.21 -8.43 -16.06
C ALA A 338 -23.85 -8.17 -14.67
N ALA A 339 -23.22 -7.33 -13.85
CA ALA A 339 -23.77 -6.86 -12.59
C ALA A 339 -24.78 -5.70 -12.73
N ASP A 340 -24.95 -5.08 -13.92
CA ASP A 340 -26.07 -4.16 -14.27
C ASP A 340 -27.34 -5.00 -14.50
N LYS A 341 -28.04 -5.44 -13.43
CA LYS A 341 -29.12 -6.43 -13.49
C LYS A 341 -30.44 -5.86 -13.98
N ASP A 342 -30.79 -4.68 -13.53
CA ASP A 342 -32.02 -3.98 -13.93
C ASP A 342 -31.85 -3.19 -15.24
N GLY A 343 -30.63 -3.10 -15.76
CA GLY A 343 -30.33 -2.44 -17.01
C GLY A 343 -30.37 -0.91 -16.91
N ASN A 344 -30.21 -0.33 -15.73
CA ASN A 344 -30.22 1.12 -15.55
C ASN A 344 -28.87 1.79 -15.89
N GLY A 345 -27.80 1.02 -16.02
CA GLY A 345 -26.44 1.46 -16.42
C GLY A 345 -25.46 1.49 -15.27
N LEU A 346 -25.86 1.27 -14.04
CA LEU A 346 -25.01 1.11 -12.89
C LEU A 346 -24.79 -0.38 -12.59
N ILE A 347 -23.59 -0.74 -12.13
CA ILE A 347 -23.36 -2.08 -11.60
C ILE A 347 -23.87 -2.15 -10.17
N GLU A 348 -24.50 -3.29 -9.83
CA GLU A 348 -25.15 -3.50 -8.56
C GLU A 348 -24.58 -4.70 -7.80
N TYR A 349 -24.53 -4.58 -6.48
CA TYR A 349 -24.20 -5.69 -5.60
C TYR A 349 -25.50 -6.47 -5.28
N PRO A 350 -25.58 -7.75 -5.63
CA PRO A 350 -26.84 -8.47 -5.53
C PRO A 350 -27.31 -8.62 -4.08
N GLY A 351 -28.62 -8.48 -3.90
CA GLY A 351 -29.27 -8.76 -2.63
C GLY A 351 -28.96 -7.77 -1.52
N THR A 352 -28.58 -6.53 -1.86
CA THR A 352 -28.36 -5.53 -0.85
C THR A 352 -29.30 -4.35 -0.98
N GLY A 353 -30.07 -4.10 -0.10
CA GLY A 353 -30.27 -3.00 0.76
C GLY A 353 -29.04 -2.98 1.67
N ASN A 354 -29.12 -2.40 2.80
CA ASN A 354 -27.98 -2.45 3.70
C ASN A 354 -27.61 -3.86 4.16
N PHE A 355 -28.40 -4.86 3.97
CA PHE A 355 -28.11 -6.23 4.40
C PHE A 355 -28.40 -7.29 3.35
N GLY A 356 -29.17 -6.99 2.33
CA GLY A 356 -29.59 -7.98 1.35
C GLY A 356 -30.19 -9.22 1.96
N ASP A 357 -30.35 -10.25 1.14
CA ASP A 357 -30.90 -11.54 1.54
C ASP A 357 -29.83 -12.53 2.06
N ARG A 358 -28.57 -12.07 2.18
CA ARG A 358 -27.46 -12.95 2.57
C ARG A 358 -27.48 -13.21 4.08
N PRO A 359 -27.06 -14.42 4.52
CA PRO A 359 -26.81 -14.69 5.92
C PRO A 359 -25.84 -13.67 6.52
N LYS A 360 -26.00 -13.32 7.79
CA LYS A 360 -25.16 -12.33 8.47
C LYS A 360 -23.66 -12.65 8.38
N THR A 361 -23.30 -13.93 8.41
CA THR A 361 -21.94 -14.44 8.29
C THR A 361 -21.32 -14.26 6.92
N ASP A 362 -22.14 -14.10 5.88
CA ASP A 362 -21.69 -13.97 4.49
C ASP A 362 -21.78 -12.55 3.95
N ARG A 363 -22.23 -11.62 4.77
CA ARG A 363 -22.36 -10.22 4.38
C ARG A 363 -20.98 -9.59 4.28
N ARG A 364 -20.82 -8.77 3.24
CA ARG A 364 -19.65 -7.92 3.05
C ARG A 364 -20.08 -6.67 2.29
N PRO A 365 -19.32 -5.57 2.39
CA PRO A 365 -19.52 -4.40 1.55
C PRO A 365 -19.43 -4.73 0.06
N ALA A 366 -20.07 -3.91 -0.75
CA ALA A 366 -19.94 -4.01 -2.20
C ALA A 366 -18.53 -3.64 -2.71
N ASN A 367 -17.73 -3.01 -1.89
CA ASN A 367 -16.41 -2.47 -2.22
C ASN A 367 -15.35 -2.78 -1.15
N TRP A 368 -14.24 -2.07 -1.24
CA TRP A 368 -13.05 -2.16 -0.37
C TRP A 368 -13.33 -1.95 1.13
N TRP A 369 -14.36 -1.20 1.51
CA TRP A 369 -14.67 -0.92 2.91
C TRP A 369 -15.05 -2.18 3.67
N ASP A 370 -14.46 -2.37 4.85
CA ASP A 370 -14.65 -3.60 5.62
C ASP A 370 -15.95 -3.59 6.40
N CYS A 371 -16.30 -2.47 7.01
CA CYS A 371 -17.33 -2.42 8.03
C CYS A 371 -18.53 -1.55 7.66
N ILE A 372 -18.44 -0.66 6.67
CA ILE A 372 -19.56 0.15 6.22
C ILE A 372 -20.30 -0.57 5.10
N ASN A 373 -21.61 -0.64 5.21
CA ASN A 373 -22.45 -1.45 4.34
C ASN A 373 -22.75 -0.76 3.00
N PHE A 374 -21.69 -0.40 2.28
CA PHE A 374 -21.87 -0.03 0.88
C PHE A 374 -22.59 -1.17 0.17
N GLY A 375 -23.73 -0.86 -0.40
CA GLY A 375 -24.56 -1.88 -0.99
C GLY A 375 -25.26 -1.42 -2.23
N HIS A 376 -25.88 -2.36 -2.93
CA HIS A 376 -26.62 -2.24 -4.19
C HIS A 376 -25.88 -1.36 -5.22
N GLU A 377 -26.31 -0.12 -5.49
CA GLU A 377 -25.62 0.81 -6.42
C GLU A 377 -24.57 1.62 -5.66
N ASP A 378 -23.32 1.17 -5.70
CA ASP A 378 -22.18 1.74 -5.00
C ASP A 378 -21.51 2.83 -5.84
N ALA A 379 -21.37 4.03 -5.31
CA ALA A 379 -20.79 5.16 -6.02
C ALA A 379 -19.30 4.99 -6.33
N PHE A 380 -18.52 4.42 -5.38
CA PHE A 380 -17.09 4.19 -5.53
C PHE A 380 -16.80 3.15 -6.62
N ALA A 381 -17.46 1.98 -6.53
CA ALA A 381 -17.26 0.90 -7.48
C ALA A 381 -17.74 1.29 -8.90
N ASN A 382 -18.85 2.01 -9.01
CA ASN A 382 -19.33 2.52 -10.30
C ASN A 382 -18.38 3.57 -10.91
N ALA A 383 -17.75 4.41 -10.11
CA ALA A 383 -16.74 5.34 -10.62
C ALA A 383 -15.51 4.59 -11.17
N LEU A 384 -15.05 3.55 -10.48
CA LEU A 384 -13.96 2.68 -10.97
C LEU A 384 -14.38 1.91 -12.23
N ALA A 385 -15.61 1.37 -12.27
CA ALA A 385 -16.13 0.66 -13.43
C ALA A 385 -16.16 1.56 -14.69
N TYR A 386 -16.56 2.83 -14.54
CA TYR A 386 -16.51 3.82 -15.59
C TYR A 386 -15.08 4.03 -16.11
N ARG A 387 -14.12 4.25 -15.19
CA ARG A 387 -12.71 4.42 -15.54
C ARG A 387 -12.17 3.17 -16.25
N GLY A 388 -12.38 1.98 -15.67
CA GLY A 388 -11.90 0.71 -16.24
C GLY A 388 -12.46 0.45 -17.63
N ALA A 389 -13.76 0.68 -17.84
CA ALA A 389 -14.41 0.52 -19.14
C ALA A 389 -13.88 1.49 -20.20
N THR A 390 -13.68 2.76 -19.82
CA THR A 390 -13.13 3.78 -20.73
C THR A 390 -11.73 3.39 -21.18
N MET A 391 -10.84 3.05 -20.23
CA MET A 391 -9.47 2.63 -20.54
C MET A 391 -9.44 1.36 -21.39
N PHE A 392 -10.30 0.39 -21.07
CA PHE A 392 -10.34 -0.88 -21.82
C PHE A 392 -10.94 -0.72 -23.21
N ALA A 393 -11.89 0.20 -23.42
CA ALA A 393 -12.39 0.52 -24.75
C ALA A 393 -11.28 1.09 -25.66
N ASP A 394 -10.41 1.93 -25.10
CA ASP A 394 -9.27 2.49 -25.83
C ASP A 394 -8.23 1.40 -26.16
N LEU A 395 -7.91 0.52 -25.20
CA LEU A 395 -7.03 -0.63 -25.43
C LEU A 395 -7.61 -1.58 -26.50
N ALA A 396 -8.89 -1.90 -26.44
CA ALA A 396 -9.56 -2.74 -27.44
C ALA A 396 -9.46 -2.14 -28.84
N ARG A 397 -9.64 -0.83 -28.98
CA ARG A 397 -9.47 -0.10 -30.25
C ARG A 397 -8.03 -0.16 -30.76
N GLU A 398 -7.06 0.02 -29.90
CA GLU A 398 -5.62 -0.10 -30.22
C GLU A 398 -5.28 -1.51 -30.74
N LEU A 399 -5.83 -2.53 -30.12
CA LEU A 399 -5.62 -3.93 -30.48
C LEU A 399 -6.49 -4.40 -31.66
N LYS A 400 -7.36 -3.54 -32.22
CA LYS A 400 -8.27 -3.83 -33.34
C LYS A 400 -9.42 -4.79 -33.00
N HIS A 401 -9.89 -4.75 -31.77
CA HIS A 401 -11.11 -5.44 -31.32
C HIS A 401 -12.30 -4.45 -31.34
N ASP A 402 -12.74 -4.05 -32.53
CA ASP A 402 -13.68 -2.93 -32.73
C ASP A 402 -15.05 -3.18 -32.06
N GLU A 403 -15.54 -4.42 -32.04
CA GLU A 403 -16.80 -4.77 -31.36
C GLU A 403 -16.72 -4.58 -29.84
N ASP A 404 -15.61 -5.00 -29.23
CA ASP A 404 -15.36 -4.79 -27.82
C ASP A 404 -15.15 -3.32 -27.49
N ALA A 405 -14.38 -2.61 -28.30
CA ALA A 405 -14.18 -1.17 -28.17
C ALA A 405 -15.53 -0.42 -28.13
N LYS A 406 -16.44 -0.79 -29.04
CA LYS A 406 -17.81 -0.24 -29.08
C LYS A 406 -18.61 -0.63 -27.82
N PHE A 407 -18.60 -1.93 -27.46
CA PHE A 407 -19.34 -2.43 -26.28
C PHE A 407 -18.94 -1.69 -25.00
N PHE A 408 -17.62 -1.60 -24.71
CA PHE A 408 -17.14 -0.95 -23.48
C PHE A 408 -17.36 0.56 -23.49
N ALA A 409 -17.22 1.22 -24.64
CA ALA A 409 -17.53 2.64 -24.79
C ALA A 409 -19.03 2.93 -24.55
N GLU A 410 -19.93 2.10 -25.08
CA GLU A 410 -21.37 2.23 -24.85
C GLU A 410 -21.74 2.01 -23.39
N LYS A 411 -21.13 0.98 -22.74
CA LYS A 411 -21.34 0.72 -21.30
C LYS A 411 -20.85 1.88 -20.44
N ALA A 412 -19.66 2.42 -20.72
CA ALA A 412 -19.12 3.58 -20.03
C ALA A 412 -20.02 4.82 -20.21
N ALA A 413 -20.48 5.09 -21.42
CA ALA A 413 -21.39 6.21 -21.71
C ALA A 413 -22.71 6.09 -20.95
N LYS A 414 -23.29 4.89 -20.90
CA LYS A 414 -24.54 4.60 -20.18
C LYS A 414 -24.36 4.80 -18.67
N LEU A 415 -23.27 4.26 -18.10
CA LEU A 415 -22.94 4.43 -16.70
C LEU A 415 -22.77 5.91 -16.35
N ARG A 416 -22.00 6.67 -17.14
CA ARG A 416 -21.83 8.11 -16.92
C ARG A 416 -23.16 8.86 -16.93
N ALA A 417 -24.06 8.52 -17.85
CA ALA A 417 -25.36 9.15 -17.92
C ALA A 417 -26.27 8.84 -16.72
N ALA A 418 -26.12 7.66 -16.12
CA ALA A 418 -26.89 7.20 -14.97
C ALA A 418 -26.34 7.71 -13.63
N TYR A 419 -25.02 7.94 -13.52
CA TYR A 419 -24.31 8.12 -12.24
C TYR A 419 -24.86 9.29 -11.39
N ALA A 420 -24.82 10.51 -11.93
CA ALA A 420 -25.31 11.67 -11.19
C ALA A 420 -26.82 11.65 -10.93
N PRO A 421 -27.70 11.29 -11.89
CA PRO A 421 -29.12 11.15 -11.63
C PRO A 421 -29.49 10.15 -10.53
N ALA A 422 -28.71 9.06 -10.38
CA ALA A 422 -28.99 8.05 -9.37
C ALA A 422 -28.40 8.38 -7.99
N LEU A 423 -27.22 9.04 -7.95
CA LEU A 423 -26.40 9.12 -6.74
C LEU A 423 -26.22 10.55 -6.19
N LEU A 424 -26.51 11.60 -6.96
CA LEU A 424 -26.46 12.97 -6.44
C LEU A 424 -27.62 13.19 -5.47
N ASN A 425 -27.29 13.38 -4.19
CA ASN A 425 -28.29 13.63 -3.16
C ASN A 425 -28.82 15.09 -3.25
N PRO A 426 -30.08 15.32 -3.60
CA PRO A 426 -30.63 16.67 -3.74
C PRO A 426 -30.68 17.45 -2.41
N ALA A 427 -30.71 16.76 -1.26
CA ALA A 427 -30.75 17.39 0.05
C ALA A 427 -29.40 17.97 0.48
N THR A 428 -28.30 17.29 0.16
CA THR A 428 -26.94 17.69 0.55
C THR A 428 -26.19 18.36 -0.60
N GLY A 429 -26.52 18.04 -1.84
CA GLY A 429 -25.88 18.54 -3.04
C GLY A 429 -24.53 17.86 -3.35
N VAL A 430 -24.28 16.67 -2.76
CA VAL A 430 -23.09 15.85 -3.02
C VAL A 430 -23.49 14.44 -3.44
N ILE A 431 -22.52 13.67 -3.97
CA ILE A 431 -22.75 12.28 -4.33
C ILE A 431 -22.85 11.43 -3.07
N ALA A 432 -23.93 10.66 -2.93
CA ALA A 432 -24.07 9.67 -1.86
C ALA A 432 -23.05 8.54 -2.00
N GLY A 433 -22.75 7.85 -0.91
CA GLY A 433 -21.86 6.68 -0.95
C GLY A 433 -22.48 5.53 -1.74
N TRP A 434 -23.77 5.30 -1.54
CA TRP A 434 -24.53 4.28 -2.27
C TRP A 434 -26.04 4.57 -2.25
N LYS A 435 -26.74 3.90 -3.13
CA LYS A 435 -28.18 3.82 -3.14
C LYS A 435 -28.60 2.38 -2.88
N SER A 436 -29.34 2.14 -1.81
CA SER A 436 -29.83 0.81 -1.46
C SER A 436 -30.99 0.34 -2.37
N ALA A 437 -31.30 -0.96 -2.33
CA ALA A 437 -32.31 -1.57 -3.20
C ALA A 437 -33.75 -1.01 -3.00
N ASP A 438 -34.03 -0.41 -1.86
CA ASP A 438 -35.26 0.32 -1.58
C ASP A 438 -35.27 1.76 -2.14
N GLY A 439 -34.20 2.17 -2.81
CA GLY A 439 -34.07 3.49 -3.42
C GLY A 439 -33.54 4.58 -2.48
N GLN A 440 -33.21 4.26 -1.23
CA GLN A 440 -32.69 5.24 -0.27
C GLN A 440 -31.23 5.57 -0.59
N LEU A 441 -30.89 6.88 -0.55
CA LEU A 441 -29.52 7.36 -0.64
C LEU A 441 -28.87 7.39 0.75
N HIS A 442 -27.69 6.80 0.85
CA HIS A 442 -26.87 6.76 2.05
C HIS A 442 -25.70 7.71 1.88
N ASP A 443 -25.82 8.90 2.46
CA ASP A 443 -24.88 10.00 2.30
C ASP A 443 -24.29 10.38 3.65
N TYR A 444 -23.02 10.03 3.83
CA TYR A 444 -22.22 10.36 5.00
C TYR A 444 -21.08 11.33 4.65
N TRP A 445 -21.20 12.03 3.50
CA TRP A 445 -20.20 12.97 3.02
C TRP A 445 -18.84 12.30 2.78
N PHE A 446 -18.85 11.20 2.01
CA PHE A 446 -17.63 10.48 1.64
C PHE A 446 -16.72 11.35 0.78
N THR A 447 -15.53 11.66 1.30
CA THR A 447 -14.63 12.64 0.67
C THR A 447 -14.09 12.16 -0.67
N TYR A 448 -13.65 10.92 -0.75
CA TYR A 448 -13.06 10.31 -1.95
C TYR A 448 -14.08 10.10 -3.08
N VAL A 449 -15.33 9.80 -2.75
CA VAL A 449 -16.40 9.63 -3.74
C VAL A 449 -16.60 10.91 -4.53
N GLN A 450 -16.59 12.06 -3.85
CA GLN A 450 -16.70 13.37 -4.51
C GLN A 450 -15.52 13.61 -5.44
N GLY A 451 -14.31 13.35 -4.94
CA GLY A 451 -13.08 13.51 -5.72
C GLY A 451 -13.05 12.63 -6.95
N MET A 452 -13.46 11.36 -6.85
CA MET A 452 -13.51 10.44 -7.99
C MET A 452 -14.56 10.84 -9.02
N ALA A 453 -15.76 11.22 -8.60
CA ALA A 453 -16.81 11.66 -9.51
C ALA A 453 -16.38 12.85 -10.37
N VAL A 454 -15.64 13.79 -9.78
CA VAL A 454 -15.06 14.93 -10.51
C VAL A 454 -13.88 14.48 -11.38
N THR A 455 -12.92 13.76 -10.80
CA THR A 455 -11.68 13.36 -11.48
C THR A 455 -11.93 12.53 -12.73
N PHE A 456 -12.94 11.67 -12.71
CA PHE A 456 -13.28 10.80 -13.86
C PHE A 456 -14.27 11.44 -14.82
N GLY A 457 -14.73 12.67 -14.57
CA GLY A 457 -15.66 13.37 -15.47
C GLY A 457 -17.07 12.80 -15.47
N LEU A 458 -17.51 12.22 -14.34
CA LEU A 458 -18.87 11.74 -14.12
C LEU A 458 -19.86 12.88 -13.86
N LEU A 459 -19.36 14.07 -13.56
CA LEU A 459 -20.11 15.29 -13.36
C LEU A 459 -19.75 16.34 -14.43
N ASP A 460 -20.69 17.20 -14.79
CA ASP A 460 -20.37 18.40 -15.54
C ASP A 460 -19.65 19.44 -14.64
N ASP A 461 -18.90 20.37 -15.24
CA ASP A 461 -18.09 21.35 -14.50
C ASP A 461 -18.89 22.18 -13.49
N PRO A 462 -20.10 22.70 -13.81
CA PRO A 462 -20.92 23.41 -12.82
C PRO A 462 -21.30 22.56 -11.63
N THR A 463 -21.69 21.29 -11.85
CA THR A 463 -22.03 20.36 -10.78
C THR A 463 -20.81 19.96 -9.98
N ALA A 464 -19.69 19.67 -10.63
CA ALA A 464 -18.40 19.36 -10.01
C ALA A 464 -17.93 20.47 -9.05
N ASN A 465 -18.01 21.73 -9.49
CA ASN A 465 -17.68 22.87 -8.64
C ASN A 465 -18.61 22.97 -7.42
N ARG A 466 -19.93 22.82 -7.62
CA ARG A 466 -20.90 22.85 -6.50
C ARG A 466 -20.65 21.73 -5.50
N VAL A 467 -20.37 20.51 -5.97
CA VAL A 467 -20.06 19.34 -5.11
C VAL A 467 -18.82 19.62 -4.27
N MET A 468 -17.74 20.13 -4.89
CA MET A 468 -16.52 20.44 -4.16
C MET A 468 -16.71 21.62 -3.20
N ASP A 469 -17.50 22.64 -3.54
CA ASP A 469 -17.85 23.71 -2.60
C ASP A 469 -18.59 23.20 -1.38
N ARG A 470 -19.57 22.30 -1.57
CA ARG A 470 -20.32 21.67 -0.49
C ARG A 470 -19.41 20.83 0.40
N LEU A 471 -18.54 20.00 -0.22
CA LEU A 471 -17.59 19.17 0.53
C LEU A 471 -16.66 20.03 1.42
N LEU A 472 -16.04 21.06 0.85
CA LEU A 472 -15.14 21.94 1.61
C LEU A 472 -15.87 22.77 2.67
N ALA A 473 -17.13 23.14 2.42
CA ALA A 473 -17.98 23.81 3.41
C ALA A 473 -18.28 22.86 4.57
N LYS A 474 -18.61 21.58 4.27
CA LYS A 474 -18.88 20.57 5.29
C LYS A 474 -17.65 20.25 6.14
N MET A 475 -16.46 20.15 5.55
CA MET A 475 -15.20 19.99 6.31
C MET A 475 -15.02 21.12 7.34
N ARG A 476 -15.28 22.38 6.93
CA ARG A 476 -15.22 23.52 7.86
C ARG A 476 -16.31 23.46 8.94
N GLU A 477 -17.54 23.10 8.57
CA GLU A 477 -18.68 22.98 9.50
C GLU A 477 -18.38 21.97 10.62
N VAL A 478 -17.84 20.80 10.25
CA VAL A 478 -17.51 19.75 11.24
C VAL A 478 -16.17 19.99 11.95
N GLY A 479 -15.44 21.04 11.57
CA GLY A 479 -14.18 21.44 12.21
C GLY A 479 -12.97 20.58 11.81
N TYR A 480 -13.01 19.84 10.69
CA TYR A 480 -11.85 19.10 10.23
C TYR A 480 -10.82 20.01 9.55
N ALA A 481 -9.60 20.05 10.11
CA ALA A 481 -8.49 20.87 9.61
C ALA A 481 -7.11 20.20 9.72
N ASN A 482 -7.04 18.98 10.25
CA ASN A 482 -5.76 18.28 10.48
C ASN A 482 -5.30 17.53 9.22
N PHE A 483 -5.10 18.24 8.12
CA PHE A 483 -4.71 17.65 6.85
C PHE A 483 -3.33 16.95 6.86
N GLY A 484 -2.50 17.19 7.89
CA GLY A 484 -1.21 16.51 8.07
C GLY A 484 -1.31 15.01 8.37
N ILE A 485 -2.52 14.49 8.56
CA ILE A 485 -2.80 13.06 8.79
C ILE A 485 -3.74 12.47 7.72
N GLY A 486 -3.97 13.17 6.62
CA GLY A 486 -4.85 12.72 5.53
C GLY A 486 -6.22 13.35 5.51
N LEU A 487 -7.19 12.64 4.98
CA LEU A 487 -8.61 13.03 4.95
C LEU A 487 -9.46 11.96 5.63
N PRO A 488 -10.57 12.37 6.30
CA PRO A 488 -11.57 11.42 6.75
C PRO A 488 -12.23 10.73 5.55
N GLY A 489 -12.55 9.46 5.70
CA GLY A 489 -13.35 8.75 4.69
C GLY A 489 -14.74 9.38 4.54
N ASN A 490 -15.38 9.70 5.67
CA ASN A 490 -16.66 10.38 5.76
C ASN A 490 -16.65 11.48 6.84
N LEU A 491 -17.53 12.47 6.71
CA LEU A 491 -17.54 13.67 7.56
C LEU A 491 -18.63 13.68 8.63
N VAL A 492 -19.54 12.73 8.61
CA VAL A 492 -20.60 12.56 9.62
C VAL A 492 -20.68 11.09 10.03
N PRO A 493 -21.11 10.78 11.28
CA PRO A 493 -21.16 9.41 11.78
C PRO A 493 -22.04 8.51 10.92
N VAL A 494 -21.54 7.32 10.60
CA VAL A 494 -22.33 6.26 9.97
C VAL A 494 -23.29 5.66 11.02
N LYS A 495 -24.54 5.49 10.67
CA LYS A 495 -25.57 4.92 11.53
C LYS A 495 -25.35 3.42 11.71
N LYS A 496 -25.73 2.89 12.88
CA LYS A 496 -25.62 1.47 13.23
C LYS A 496 -26.20 0.53 12.17
N GLY A 497 -27.35 0.86 11.56
CA GLY A 497 -27.99 0.05 10.50
C GLY A 497 -27.19 -0.06 9.20
N ASP A 498 -26.23 0.84 9.01
CA ASP A 498 -25.39 0.90 7.81
C ASP A 498 -24.01 0.21 8.00
N TYR A 499 -23.88 -0.65 9.01
CA TYR A 499 -22.71 -1.53 9.18
C TYR A 499 -22.98 -2.92 8.62
N VAL A 500 -21.99 -3.52 7.97
CA VAL A 500 -22.06 -4.91 7.46
C VAL A 500 -22.16 -5.90 8.60
N PHE A 501 -21.33 -5.71 9.63
CA PHE A 501 -21.34 -6.47 10.88
C PHE A 501 -21.56 -5.51 12.03
N GLU A 502 -22.53 -5.78 12.87
CA GLU A 502 -22.83 -4.91 14.00
C GLU A 502 -21.66 -4.72 14.98
N ASN A 503 -20.74 -5.69 15.05
CA ASN A 503 -19.61 -5.67 15.98
C ASN A 503 -18.26 -5.59 15.30
N HIS A 504 -18.21 -5.46 13.96
CA HIS A 504 -16.93 -5.57 13.26
C HIS A 504 -16.02 -4.36 13.53
N ALA A 505 -16.53 -3.14 13.38
CA ALA A 505 -15.71 -1.96 13.61
C ALA A 505 -15.15 -1.88 15.04
N PRO A 506 -15.94 -2.12 16.11
CA PRO A 506 -15.41 -2.22 17.45
C PRO A 506 -14.37 -3.32 17.67
N GLU A 507 -14.55 -4.48 17.03
CA GLU A 507 -13.57 -5.58 17.10
C GLU A 507 -12.25 -5.21 16.43
N ALA A 508 -12.31 -4.62 15.23
CA ALA A 508 -11.13 -4.22 14.48
C ALA A 508 -10.36 -3.08 15.17
N THR A 509 -11.05 -2.13 15.78
CA THR A 509 -10.47 -0.94 16.37
C THR A 509 -10.37 -0.99 17.89
N GLY A 510 -11.08 -1.94 18.55
CA GLY A 510 -11.19 -2.02 19.99
C GLY A 510 -12.07 -0.95 20.62
N GLU A 511 -12.92 -0.27 19.85
CA GLU A 511 -13.81 0.79 20.33
C GLU A 511 -15.22 0.26 20.58
N PRO A 512 -15.89 0.68 21.66
CA PRO A 512 -17.25 0.28 21.96
C PRO A 512 -18.25 0.97 21.01
N ARG A 513 -19.37 0.32 20.73
CA ARG A 513 -20.50 0.94 20.06
C ARG A 513 -21.13 2.01 20.91
N LEU A 514 -21.64 3.06 20.28
CA LEU A 514 -22.34 4.15 20.95
C LEU A 514 -23.86 3.89 20.98
N ASP A 515 -24.52 4.33 22.07
CA ASP A 515 -25.95 4.11 22.26
C ASP A 515 -26.83 4.87 21.26
N ASP A 516 -26.33 5.94 20.66
CA ASP A 516 -27.02 6.75 19.66
C ASP A 516 -27.01 6.12 18.27
N GLY A 517 -26.38 4.93 18.10
CA GLY A 517 -26.26 4.23 16.83
C GLY A 517 -25.14 4.73 15.93
N SER A 518 -24.34 5.70 16.35
CA SER A 518 -23.08 6.04 15.71
C SER A 518 -21.96 5.17 16.31
N ASP A 519 -21.22 4.43 15.48
CA ASP A 519 -20.17 3.54 15.95
C ASP A 519 -18.82 4.20 15.80
N GLY A 520 -18.20 4.52 16.93
CA GLY A 520 -16.82 4.92 16.97
C GLY A 520 -16.45 6.00 15.94
N PHE A 521 -17.24 7.06 15.83
CA PHE A 521 -16.96 8.13 14.87
C PHE A 521 -15.56 8.69 15.05
N GLN A 522 -14.85 8.91 13.95
CA GLN A 522 -13.44 9.21 13.82
C GLN A 522 -12.51 8.01 14.06
N PHE A 523 -13.07 6.80 14.18
CA PHE A 523 -12.31 5.57 14.29
C PHE A 523 -12.39 4.78 12.99
N TYR A 524 -11.26 4.15 12.61
CA TYR A 524 -11.19 3.28 11.46
C TYR A 524 -11.96 3.87 10.26
N GLU A 525 -12.73 3.08 9.54
CA GLU A 525 -13.46 3.54 8.35
C GLU A 525 -14.62 4.52 8.64
N ASN A 526 -15.10 4.62 9.89
CA ASN A 526 -16.15 5.56 10.24
C ASN A 526 -15.58 6.94 10.61
N GLY A 527 -15.13 7.69 9.62
CA GLY A 527 -14.60 9.05 9.79
C GLY A 527 -13.15 9.12 10.23
N GLY A 528 -12.45 8.01 10.35
CA GLY A 528 -11.00 8.02 10.58
C GLY A 528 -10.27 8.69 9.43
N ALA A 529 -9.22 9.45 9.76
CA ALA A 529 -8.39 10.13 8.79
C ALA A 529 -7.26 9.20 8.30
N THR A 530 -6.98 9.24 7.00
CA THR A 530 -5.99 8.42 6.31
C THR A 530 -5.55 9.09 5.01
N GLY A 531 -4.43 8.70 4.42
CA GLY A 531 -3.96 9.17 3.12
C GLY A 531 -4.74 8.61 1.94
N CYS A 532 -5.37 7.43 2.10
CA CYS A 532 -6.05 6.69 1.02
C CYS A 532 -7.09 7.51 0.25
N TRP A 533 -7.80 8.36 0.95
CA TRP A 533 -8.93 9.11 0.39
C TRP A 533 -8.55 10.45 -0.21
N ALA A 534 -7.30 10.85 -0.07
CA ALA A 534 -6.90 12.21 -0.37
C ALA A 534 -6.63 12.47 -1.85
N TYR A 535 -6.08 11.49 -2.58
CA TYR A 535 -5.61 11.70 -3.95
C TYR A 535 -6.68 12.30 -4.86
N TYR A 536 -7.83 11.63 -4.97
CA TYR A 536 -8.86 12.07 -5.91
C TYR A 536 -9.50 13.40 -5.52
N THR A 537 -9.66 13.64 -4.21
CA THR A 537 -10.17 14.94 -3.70
C THR A 537 -9.21 16.08 -4.06
N VAL A 538 -7.91 15.88 -3.86
CA VAL A 538 -6.89 16.88 -4.20
C VAL A 538 -6.78 17.07 -5.72
N LYS A 539 -6.77 15.96 -6.48
CA LYS A 539 -6.72 16.00 -7.94
C LYS A 539 -7.92 16.71 -8.54
N ALA A 540 -9.12 16.45 -8.02
CA ALA A 540 -10.34 17.13 -8.45
C ALA A 540 -10.23 18.66 -8.30
N LEU A 541 -9.67 19.13 -7.19
CA LEU A 541 -9.45 20.56 -6.97
C LEU A 541 -8.46 21.14 -7.99
N TYR A 542 -7.35 20.44 -8.28
CA TYR A 542 -6.42 20.88 -9.33
C TYR A 542 -7.08 20.93 -10.71
N GLN A 543 -7.87 19.91 -11.08
CA GLN A 543 -8.58 19.87 -12.37
C GLN A 543 -9.58 21.01 -12.53
N LEU A 544 -10.22 21.43 -11.45
CA LEU A 544 -11.14 22.57 -11.44
C LEU A 544 -10.42 23.94 -11.33
N GLY A 545 -9.08 23.96 -11.39
CA GLY A 545 -8.29 25.18 -11.24
C GLY A 545 -8.24 25.74 -9.82
N ARG A 546 -8.71 25.00 -8.83
CA ARG A 546 -8.79 25.40 -7.42
C ARG A 546 -7.49 25.11 -6.68
N VAL A 547 -6.40 25.68 -7.19
CA VAL A 547 -5.02 25.38 -6.75
C VAL A 547 -4.81 25.66 -5.26
N GLU A 548 -5.33 26.77 -4.75
CA GLU A 548 -5.15 27.13 -3.34
C GLU A 548 -5.92 26.20 -2.38
N ASP A 549 -7.09 25.75 -2.76
CA ASP A 549 -7.85 24.75 -2.00
C ASP A 549 -7.11 23.41 -2.00
N ALA A 550 -6.57 22.99 -3.14
CA ALA A 550 -5.79 21.77 -3.26
C ALA A 550 -4.54 21.81 -2.37
N ARG A 551 -3.77 22.90 -2.42
CA ARG A 551 -2.55 23.11 -1.60
C ARG A 551 -2.85 23.19 -0.11
N ARG A 552 -3.96 23.82 0.27
CA ARG A 552 -4.39 23.89 1.68
C ARG A 552 -4.57 22.49 2.29
N ILE A 553 -4.99 21.49 1.50
CA ILE A 553 -5.12 20.10 1.92
C ILE A 553 -3.78 19.37 1.75
N PHE A 554 -3.16 19.45 0.59
CA PHE A 554 -2.06 18.59 0.21
C PHE A 554 -0.71 18.96 0.83
N HIS A 555 -0.39 20.25 0.99
CA HIS A 555 0.92 20.66 1.56
C HIS A 555 1.08 20.23 3.03
N PRO A 556 0.08 20.37 3.94
CA PRO A 556 0.17 19.78 5.28
C PRO A 556 0.34 18.26 5.24
N MET A 557 -0.28 17.58 4.28
CA MET A 557 -0.15 16.14 4.11
C MET A 557 1.27 15.74 3.67
N LEU A 558 1.87 16.48 2.72
CA LEU A 558 3.28 16.29 2.35
C LEU A 558 4.22 16.44 3.55
N ALA A 559 3.97 17.45 4.40
CA ALA A 559 4.71 17.62 5.65
C ALA A 559 4.47 16.44 6.62
N GLY A 560 3.28 15.86 6.61
CA GLY A 560 2.94 14.65 7.36
C GLY A 560 3.76 13.45 6.93
N TYR A 561 3.88 13.19 5.63
CA TYR A 561 4.77 12.14 5.09
C TYR A 561 6.22 12.38 5.48
N ALA A 562 6.73 13.61 5.29
CA ALA A 562 8.10 13.95 5.66
C ALA A 562 8.40 13.75 7.16
N ALA A 563 7.38 13.82 8.00
CA ALA A 563 7.46 13.59 9.43
C ALA A 563 7.15 12.14 9.86
N GLY A 564 6.96 11.20 8.92
CA GLY A 564 6.66 9.78 9.20
C GLY A 564 5.30 9.58 9.89
N LYS A 565 4.31 10.43 9.59
CA LYS A 565 3.00 10.35 10.28
C LYS A 565 2.03 9.33 9.70
N PHE A 566 2.37 8.63 8.64
CA PHE A 566 1.47 7.69 7.95
C PHE A 566 1.82 6.23 8.20
N GLN A 567 2.84 5.95 9.01
CA GLN A 567 3.17 4.58 9.41
C GLN A 567 3.64 4.51 10.86
N GLY A 568 3.76 3.28 11.37
CA GLY A 568 4.22 2.99 12.71
C GLY A 568 3.08 2.93 13.73
N PHE A 569 3.45 3.11 14.99
CA PHE A 569 2.54 2.98 16.13
C PHE A 569 2.67 4.20 17.06
N ASP A 570 1.57 4.61 17.67
CA ASP A 570 1.59 5.63 18.69
C ASP A 570 2.09 5.09 20.05
N ALA A 571 2.19 5.96 21.05
CA ALA A 571 2.66 5.61 22.39
C ALA A 571 1.77 4.56 23.10
N SER A 572 0.51 4.39 22.68
CA SER A 572 -0.40 3.38 23.20
C SER A 572 -0.28 2.04 22.46
N GLY A 573 0.56 1.96 21.41
CA GLY A 573 0.73 0.77 20.56
C GLY A 573 -0.34 0.60 19.50
N ARG A 574 -1.17 1.62 19.25
CA ARG A 574 -2.13 1.64 18.16
C ARG A 574 -1.46 2.11 16.88
N SER A 575 -1.83 1.50 15.78
CA SER A 575 -1.28 1.82 14.48
C SER A 575 -1.72 3.19 13.97
N LEU A 576 -0.83 3.85 13.23
CA LEU A 576 -1.00 5.19 12.70
C LEU A 576 -1.55 5.21 11.26
N ASP A 577 -1.89 4.07 10.71
CA ASP A 577 -2.51 3.95 9.38
C ASP A 577 -3.94 4.55 9.32
N TRP A 578 -4.66 4.52 10.45
CA TRP A 578 -5.90 5.26 10.68
C TRP A 578 -5.78 6.14 11.91
N ARG A 579 -6.44 7.30 11.91
CA ARG A 579 -6.36 8.24 13.04
C ARG A 579 -7.68 8.91 13.34
N ASP A 580 -7.89 9.24 14.61
CA ASP A 580 -8.89 10.25 14.95
C ASP A 580 -8.47 11.64 14.44
N TRP A 581 -9.38 12.60 14.48
CA TRP A 581 -9.10 13.95 13.95
C TRP A 581 -8.10 14.76 14.79
N LYS A 582 -7.76 14.28 15.99
CA LYS A 582 -6.73 14.85 16.85
C LYS A 582 -5.35 14.22 16.61
N GLY A 583 -5.30 13.10 15.89
CA GLY A 583 -4.07 12.41 15.51
C GLY A 583 -3.78 11.14 16.30
N GLY A 584 -4.68 10.70 17.20
CA GLY A 584 -4.56 9.42 17.90
C GLY A 584 -4.67 8.24 16.94
N GLY A 585 -3.83 7.21 17.12
CA GLY A 585 -3.85 6.00 16.29
C GLY A 585 -5.07 5.12 16.55
N HIS A 586 -5.71 4.64 15.50
CA HIS A 586 -6.87 3.76 15.54
C HIS A 586 -6.80 2.63 14.51
N GLY A 587 -5.66 2.45 13.88
CA GLY A 587 -5.39 1.36 12.98
C GLY A 587 -4.88 0.09 13.68
N TYR A 588 -4.52 -0.92 12.88
CA TYR A 588 -4.08 -2.22 13.37
C TYR A 588 -2.84 -2.78 12.66
N GLU A 589 -2.45 -2.22 11.50
CA GLU A 589 -1.40 -2.77 10.63
C GLU A 589 -0.05 -2.06 10.72
N GLY A 590 -0.02 -0.79 11.06
CA GLY A 590 1.20 0.03 11.11
C GLY A 590 1.66 0.56 9.76
N LEU A 591 1.24 -0.02 8.67
CA LEU A 591 1.42 0.48 7.30
C LEU A 591 0.23 0.06 6.44
N LEU A 592 -0.60 1.02 6.08
CA LEU A 592 -1.60 0.87 5.04
C LEU A 592 -1.03 1.47 3.75
N VAL A 593 -0.68 0.64 2.78
CA VAL A 593 0.08 1.07 1.57
C VAL A 593 -0.70 2.07 0.72
N ASP A 594 -2.03 1.97 0.71
CA ASP A 594 -2.93 2.87 -0.02
C ASP A 594 -2.84 4.32 0.45
N ASN A 595 -2.35 4.57 1.68
CA ASN A 595 -2.02 5.91 2.18
C ASN A 595 -1.10 6.69 1.24
N TYR A 596 -0.25 5.98 0.49
CA TYR A 596 0.78 6.58 -0.36
C TYR A 596 0.31 6.87 -1.78
N HIS A 597 -0.90 6.42 -2.15
CA HIS A 597 -1.55 6.82 -3.41
C HIS A 597 -1.68 8.35 -3.52
N ALA A 598 -1.88 9.04 -2.40
CA ALA A 598 -1.97 10.50 -2.35
C ALA A 598 -0.71 11.22 -2.84
N LEU A 599 0.46 10.58 -2.83
CA LEU A 599 1.70 11.16 -3.34
C LEU A 599 1.63 11.52 -4.84
N LEU A 600 0.76 10.86 -5.60
CA LEU A 600 0.48 11.23 -7.01
C LEU A 600 0.04 12.69 -7.18
N ALA A 601 -0.57 13.29 -6.16
CA ALA A 601 -0.99 14.69 -6.23
C ALA A 601 0.20 15.67 -6.36
N ALA A 602 1.42 15.25 -6.03
CA ALA A 602 2.62 16.05 -6.27
C ALA A 602 2.87 16.30 -7.76
N LEU A 603 2.46 15.37 -8.64
CA LEU A 603 2.54 15.53 -10.08
C LEU A 603 1.63 16.67 -10.55
N GLU A 604 0.47 16.82 -9.95
CA GLU A 604 -0.48 17.89 -10.29
C GLU A 604 -0.01 19.25 -9.71
N ASP A 605 0.47 19.26 -8.46
CA ASP A 605 0.95 20.50 -7.82
C ASP A 605 2.10 21.16 -8.61
N VAL A 606 3.04 20.36 -9.11
CA VAL A 606 4.18 20.87 -9.88
C VAL A 606 3.75 21.41 -11.25
N LYS A 607 2.76 20.78 -11.91
CA LYS A 607 2.22 21.28 -13.20
C LYS A 607 1.67 22.71 -13.07
N THR A 608 1.08 23.05 -11.94
CA THR A 608 0.50 24.39 -11.71
C THR A 608 1.54 25.49 -11.49
N LYS A 609 2.83 25.13 -11.30
CA LYS A 609 3.95 26.06 -11.15
C LYS A 609 4.59 26.47 -12.48
N LYS A 610 4.21 25.82 -13.59
CA LYS A 610 4.68 26.23 -14.93
C LYS A 610 3.89 27.45 -15.38
N PRO A 611 4.57 28.53 -15.82
CA PRO A 611 3.92 29.76 -16.25
C PRO A 611 3.07 29.56 -17.51
#